data_06e9a04cba50b37677e5e2d90252027d
#
_entry.id   06e9a04cba50b37677e5e2d90252027d
#
_cell.length_a   1.000
_cell.length_b   1.000
_cell.length_c   1.000
_cell.angle_alpha   90.00
_cell.angle_beta   90.00
_cell.angle_gamma   90.00
#
_symmetry.space_group_name_H-M   'P 1'
#
loop_
_entity.id
_entity.type
_entity.pdbx_description
1 polymer ?
#
loop_
_entity_poly.entity_id
_entity_poly.type
_entity_poly.pdbx_seq_one_letter_code
_entity_poly.pdbx_strand_id
1 'polypeptide(L)'
;MLLKKINLIFILVLLYQTPLYSKSTSSNDINSKNLSKYFSGIVAFQNKDNSKALDYFNSSKILLNKHDPYLKRYVYSLVLANKIPQAINVIKSNKDKKDLNFFDAHLLLILDYLNKNQMEQAYEYLINLNNFEESDRFDLAILESLKEYIYLFKENKILENK
;
A
#
# COMPACT_ATOMS: atom_id res chain seq x y z
N MET A 1 -42.00 -50.75 -10.92
CA MET A 1 -41.04 -50.56 -12.03
C MET A 1 -41.03 -49.13 -12.54
N LEU A 2 -42.15 -48.38 -12.53
CA LEU A 2 -42.27 -46.99 -12.99
C LEU A 2 -41.47 -46.01 -12.14
N LEU A 3 -41.50 -46.10 -10.80
CA LEU A 3 -40.78 -45.19 -9.88
C LEU A 3 -39.26 -45.21 -10.08
N LYS A 4 -38.66 -46.35 -10.38
CA LYS A 4 -37.21 -46.45 -10.67
C LYS A 4 -36.83 -45.73 -11.96
N LYS A 5 -37.70 -45.72 -12.97
CA LYS A 5 -37.48 -45.03 -14.24
C LYS A 5 -37.58 -43.49 -14.06
N ILE A 6 -38.51 -43.05 -13.22
CA ILE A 6 -38.71 -41.62 -12.91
C ILE A 6 -37.49 -41.07 -12.16
N ASN A 7 -36.95 -41.79 -11.17
CA ASN A 7 -35.75 -41.40 -10.47
C ASN A 7 -34.51 -41.31 -11.38
N LEU A 8 -34.39 -42.25 -12.35
CA LEU A 8 -33.27 -42.22 -13.30
C LEU A 8 -33.34 -41.01 -14.23
N ILE A 9 -34.54 -40.63 -14.68
CA ILE A 9 -34.74 -39.44 -15.52
C ILE A 9 -34.44 -38.18 -14.74
N PHE A 10 -34.82 -38.10 -13.45
CA PHE A 10 -34.53 -36.94 -12.60
C PHE A 10 -33.04 -36.75 -12.35
N ILE A 11 -32.28 -37.84 -12.16
CA ILE A 11 -30.82 -37.82 -12.04
C ILE A 11 -30.17 -37.38 -13.36
N LEU A 12 -30.69 -37.83 -14.50
CA LEU A 12 -30.18 -37.43 -15.82
C LEU A 12 -30.39 -35.94 -16.09
N VAL A 13 -31.53 -35.37 -15.69
CA VAL A 13 -31.84 -33.91 -15.81
C VAL A 13 -30.93 -33.08 -14.92
N LEU A 14 -30.60 -33.57 -13.72
CA LEU A 14 -29.64 -32.88 -12.84
C LEU A 14 -28.20 -32.87 -13.40
N LEU A 15 -27.82 -33.88 -14.17
CA LEU A 15 -26.50 -33.94 -14.82
C LEU A 15 -26.39 -33.04 -16.06
N TYR A 16 -27.50 -32.62 -16.66
CA TYR A 16 -27.55 -31.66 -17.76
C TYR A 16 -27.59 -30.17 -17.30
N GLN A 17 -27.31 -29.91 -16.03
CA GLN A 17 -27.11 -28.53 -15.60
C GLN A 17 -25.89 -27.97 -16.36
N THR A 18 -26.17 -27.10 -17.31
CA THR A 18 -25.14 -26.37 -18.06
C THR A 18 -24.18 -25.75 -17.07
N PRO A 19 -22.85 -25.94 -17.24
CA PRO A 19 -21.90 -25.25 -16.40
C PRO A 19 -22.23 -23.77 -16.47
N LEU A 20 -22.49 -23.14 -15.33
CA LEU A 20 -22.60 -21.71 -15.22
C LEU A 20 -21.23 -21.16 -15.68
N TYR A 21 -21.13 -20.86 -16.96
CA TYR A 21 -20.06 -20.03 -17.47
C TYR A 21 -20.23 -18.66 -16.81
N SER A 22 -19.56 -18.47 -15.70
CA SER A 22 -19.28 -17.15 -15.20
C SER A 22 -18.55 -16.44 -16.34
N LYS A 23 -19.29 -15.55 -17.03
CA LYS A 23 -18.74 -14.69 -18.05
C LYS A 23 -17.68 -13.86 -17.34
N SER A 24 -16.41 -14.23 -17.50
CA SER A 24 -15.32 -13.37 -17.09
C SER A 24 -15.49 -12.10 -17.91
N THR A 25 -16.11 -11.10 -17.33
CA THR A 25 -16.08 -9.75 -17.88
C THR A 25 -14.59 -9.41 -18.00
N SER A 26 -14.11 -9.37 -19.21
CA SER A 26 -12.78 -8.92 -19.57
C SER A 26 -12.75 -7.40 -19.44
N SER A 27 -12.82 -6.93 -18.24
CA SER A 27 -12.38 -5.60 -17.89
C SER A 27 -11.02 -5.73 -17.23
N ASN A 28 -10.22 -4.68 -17.26
CA ASN A 28 -8.93 -4.56 -16.55
C ASN A 28 -9.09 -4.74 -15.02
N ASP A 29 -9.97 -5.63 -14.61
CA ASP A 29 -10.42 -5.82 -13.24
C ASP A 29 -9.46 -6.70 -12.46
N ILE A 30 -9.54 -6.57 -11.15
CA ILE A 30 -8.83 -7.39 -10.19
C ILE A 30 -9.08 -8.87 -10.52
N ASN A 31 -8.10 -9.54 -11.12
CA ASN A 31 -8.22 -10.95 -11.44
C ASN A 31 -7.61 -11.82 -10.33
N SER A 32 -8.08 -13.06 -10.25
CA SER A 32 -7.63 -14.03 -9.23
C SER A 32 -6.11 -14.23 -9.23
N LYS A 33 -5.46 -14.17 -10.39
CA LYS A 33 -4.00 -14.32 -10.53
C LYS A 33 -3.25 -13.16 -9.85
N ASN A 34 -3.70 -11.92 -10.03
CA ASN A 34 -3.07 -10.76 -9.42
C ASN A 34 -3.31 -10.73 -7.91
N LEU A 35 -4.52 -11.10 -7.47
CA LEU A 35 -4.83 -11.26 -6.04
C LEU A 35 -4.00 -12.37 -5.40
N SER A 36 -3.86 -13.53 -6.05
CA SER A 36 -3.03 -14.62 -5.56
C SER A 36 -1.58 -14.17 -5.35
N LYS A 37 -0.99 -13.46 -6.32
CA LYS A 37 0.35 -12.88 -6.18
C LYS A 37 0.43 -11.88 -5.02
N TYR A 38 -0.55 -10.99 -4.90
CA TYR A 38 -0.61 -10.04 -3.81
C TYR A 38 -0.65 -10.74 -2.45
N PHE A 39 -1.50 -11.75 -2.27
CA PHE A 39 -1.54 -12.52 -1.03
C PHE A 39 -0.25 -13.30 -0.77
N SER A 40 0.38 -13.86 -1.82
CA SER A 40 1.72 -14.46 -1.70
C SER A 40 2.75 -13.44 -1.22
N GLY A 41 2.66 -12.20 -1.70
CA GLY A 41 3.49 -11.10 -1.23
C GLY A 41 3.27 -10.80 0.25
N ILE A 42 2.02 -10.77 0.71
CA ILE A 42 1.70 -10.59 2.13
C ILE A 42 2.31 -11.70 2.99
N VAL A 43 2.16 -12.96 2.58
CA VAL A 43 2.71 -14.10 3.31
C VAL A 43 4.24 -14.03 3.37
N ALA A 44 4.91 -13.73 2.25
CA ALA A 44 6.36 -13.55 2.21
C ALA A 44 6.81 -12.39 3.12
N PHE A 45 6.08 -11.28 3.11
CA PHE A 45 6.34 -10.12 3.97
C PHE A 45 6.24 -10.46 5.45
N GLN A 46 5.19 -11.19 5.86
CA GLN A 46 5.00 -11.64 7.24
C GLN A 46 6.11 -12.61 7.69
N ASN A 47 6.62 -13.43 6.77
CA ASN A 47 7.75 -14.31 6.99
C ASN A 47 9.13 -13.62 6.91
N LYS A 48 9.15 -12.27 6.77
CA LYS A 48 10.38 -11.46 6.64
C LYS A 48 11.24 -11.80 5.41
N ASP A 49 10.67 -12.47 4.41
CA ASP A 49 11.29 -12.71 3.11
C ASP A 49 11.03 -11.50 2.19
N ASN A 50 11.73 -10.40 2.49
CA ASN A 50 11.51 -9.10 1.86
C ASN A 50 11.77 -9.13 0.35
N SER A 51 12.69 -9.96 -0.12
CA SER A 51 12.99 -10.11 -1.55
C SER A 51 11.81 -10.72 -2.29
N LYS A 52 11.31 -11.88 -1.83
CA LYS A 52 10.14 -12.51 -2.44
C LYS A 52 8.86 -11.68 -2.28
N ALA A 53 8.69 -11.00 -1.14
CA ALA A 53 7.57 -10.09 -0.95
C ALA A 53 7.54 -9.03 -2.05
N LEU A 54 8.69 -8.37 -2.29
CA LEU A 54 8.82 -7.36 -3.33
C LEU A 54 8.58 -7.92 -4.74
N ASP A 55 9.07 -9.13 -5.05
CA ASP A 55 8.86 -9.78 -6.34
C ASP A 55 7.37 -10.07 -6.60
N TYR A 56 6.67 -10.55 -5.59
CA TYR A 56 5.23 -10.78 -5.66
C TYR A 56 4.44 -9.48 -5.82
N PHE A 57 4.78 -8.44 -5.05
CA PHE A 57 4.14 -7.13 -5.21
C PHE A 57 4.45 -6.54 -6.58
N ASN A 58 5.68 -6.57 -7.08
CA ASN A 58 6.00 -6.14 -8.44
C ASN A 58 5.16 -6.87 -9.50
N SER A 59 4.95 -8.18 -9.33
CA SER A 59 4.16 -9.01 -10.23
C SER A 59 2.65 -8.74 -10.18
N SER A 60 2.17 -8.05 -9.16
CA SER A 60 0.77 -7.66 -8.95
C SER A 60 0.54 -6.14 -9.00
N LYS A 61 1.48 -5.39 -9.55
CA LYS A 61 1.49 -3.90 -9.55
C LYS A 61 0.24 -3.26 -10.18
N ILE A 62 -0.49 -4.00 -11.01
CA ILE A 62 -1.79 -3.55 -11.54
C ILE A 62 -2.82 -3.23 -10.43
N LEU A 63 -2.63 -3.79 -9.23
CA LEU A 63 -3.49 -3.54 -8.07
C LEU A 63 -3.25 -2.17 -7.41
N LEU A 64 -2.16 -1.48 -7.76
CA LEU A 64 -1.79 -0.19 -7.19
C LEU A 64 -2.90 0.87 -7.30
N ASN A 65 -3.72 0.78 -8.35
CA ASN A 65 -4.83 1.72 -8.58
C ASN A 65 -6.21 1.11 -8.29
N LYS A 66 -6.26 -0.11 -7.75
CA LYS A 66 -7.49 -0.88 -7.65
C LYS A 66 -7.71 -1.52 -6.27
N HIS A 67 -6.71 -1.44 -5.41
CA HIS A 67 -6.74 -2.09 -4.10
C HIS A 67 -5.98 -1.23 -3.08
N ASP A 68 -6.72 -0.50 -2.27
CA ASP A 68 -6.20 0.51 -1.36
C ASP A 68 -5.01 0.05 -0.49
N PRO A 69 -5.05 -1.11 0.18
CA PRO A 69 -3.93 -1.55 1.02
C PRO A 69 -2.65 -1.90 0.24
N TYR A 70 -2.69 -1.96 -1.10
CA TYR A 70 -1.55 -2.36 -1.91
C TYR A 70 -0.40 -1.36 -1.83
N LEU A 71 -0.71 -0.06 -1.94
CA LEU A 71 0.29 1.00 -2.02
C LEU A 71 1.18 1.02 -0.77
N LYS A 72 0.59 1.00 0.42
CA LYS A 72 1.30 0.96 1.69
C LYS A 72 2.25 -0.25 1.79
N ARG A 73 1.76 -1.45 1.45
CA ARG A 73 2.56 -2.69 1.49
C ARG A 73 3.70 -2.69 0.48
N TYR A 74 3.44 -2.15 -0.72
CA TYR A 74 4.45 -2.05 -1.76
C TYR A 74 5.57 -1.09 -1.35
N VAL A 75 5.24 0.08 -0.80
CA VAL A 75 6.21 1.05 -0.27
C VAL A 75 7.06 0.40 0.83
N TYR A 76 6.45 -0.28 1.81
CA TYR A 76 7.18 -0.99 2.85
C TYR A 76 8.14 -2.06 2.28
N SER A 77 7.69 -2.82 1.29
CA SER A 77 8.53 -3.85 0.66
C SER A 77 9.74 -3.26 -0.05
N LEU A 78 9.59 -2.09 -0.68
CA LEU A 78 10.69 -1.35 -1.30
C LEU A 78 11.70 -0.87 -0.24
N VAL A 79 11.20 -0.31 0.87
CA VAL A 79 12.06 0.16 1.97
C VAL A 79 12.84 -1.01 2.58
N LEU A 80 12.16 -2.10 2.91
CA LEU A 80 12.80 -3.29 3.51
C LEU A 80 13.75 -4.01 2.55
N ALA A 81 13.58 -3.85 1.24
CA ALA A 81 14.52 -4.32 0.23
C ALA A 81 15.65 -3.30 -0.07
N ASN A 82 15.81 -2.25 0.76
CA ASN A 82 16.78 -1.17 0.61
C ASN A 82 16.66 -0.41 -0.73
N LYS A 83 15.46 -0.30 -1.28
CA LYS A 83 15.15 0.42 -2.52
C LYS A 83 14.49 1.77 -2.23
N ILE A 84 15.09 2.54 -1.32
CA ILE A 84 14.55 3.81 -0.81
C ILE A 84 14.22 4.82 -1.94
N PRO A 85 15.09 5.06 -2.95
CA PRO A 85 14.75 5.99 -4.03
C PRO A 85 13.52 5.57 -4.83
N GLN A 86 13.31 4.25 -4.99
CA GLN A 86 12.12 3.74 -5.67
C GLN A 86 10.86 3.93 -4.83
N ALA A 87 10.95 3.70 -3.51
CA ALA A 87 9.86 3.95 -2.58
C ALA A 87 9.42 5.42 -2.63
N ILE A 88 10.37 6.36 -2.56
CA ILE A 88 10.11 7.80 -2.66
C ILE A 88 9.45 8.16 -3.99
N ASN A 89 9.92 7.61 -5.11
CA ASN A 89 9.32 7.84 -6.42
C ASN A 89 7.88 7.31 -6.49
N VAL A 90 7.60 6.14 -5.91
CA VAL A 90 6.24 5.59 -5.83
C VAL A 90 5.34 6.50 -5.00
N ILE A 91 5.82 7.00 -3.87
CA ILE A 91 5.09 7.94 -3.04
C ILE A 91 4.78 9.23 -3.82
N LYS A 92 5.79 9.86 -4.41
CA LYS A 92 5.63 11.11 -5.18
C LYS A 92 4.66 10.97 -6.36
N SER A 93 4.70 9.83 -7.05
CA SER A 93 3.80 9.55 -8.19
C SER A 93 2.35 9.27 -7.79
N ASN A 94 2.06 9.08 -6.51
CA ASN A 94 0.75 8.74 -5.99
C ASN A 94 0.26 9.70 -4.89
N LYS A 95 0.87 10.88 -4.76
CA LYS A 95 0.62 11.86 -3.68
C LYS A 95 -0.85 12.25 -3.49
N ASP A 96 -1.65 12.21 -4.55
CA ASP A 96 -3.06 12.61 -4.53
C ASP A 96 -4.01 11.47 -4.11
N LYS A 97 -3.47 10.29 -3.79
CA LYS A 97 -4.27 9.16 -3.34
C LYS A 97 -4.45 9.16 -1.83
N LYS A 98 -5.69 8.91 -1.37
CA LYS A 98 -6.00 8.78 0.05
C LYS A 98 -5.14 7.72 0.75
N ASP A 99 -4.88 6.60 0.08
CA ASP A 99 -4.11 5.47 0.60
C ASP A 99 -2.65 5.79 0.89
N LEU A 100 -2.19 6.97 0.48
CA LEU A 100 -0.86 7.46 0.80
C LEU A 100 -0.80 8.24 2.11
N ASN A 101 -1.96 8.52 2.72
CA ASN A 101 -2.02 9.29 3.96
C ASN A 101 -1.66 8.42 5.18
N PHE A 102 -0.46 7.85 5.18
CA PHE A 102 0.13 7.12 6.31
C PHE A 102 1.48 7.73 6.71
N PHE A 103 1.74 7.72 8.00
CA PHE A 103 2.88 8.37 8.64
C PHE A 103 4.21 8.10 7.95
N ASP A 104 4.54 6.82 7.69
CA ASP A 104 5.85 6.45 7.14
C ASP A 104 6.11 7.02 5.73
N ALA A 105 5.05 7.20 4.91
CA ALA A 105 5.21 7.81 3.59
C ALA A 105 5.63 9.28 3.71
N HIS A 106 5.01 10.00 4.63
CA HIS A 106 5.34 11.39 4.89
C HIS A 106 6.72 11.54 5.52
N LEU A 107 7.04 10.66 6.47
CA LEU A 107 8.37 10.61 7.08
C LEU A 107 9.46 10.39 6.02
N LEU A 108 9.25 9.45 5.08
CA LEU A 108 10.19 9.20 3.99
C LEU A 108 10.39 10.43 3.09
N LEU A 109 9.34 11.20 2.81
CA LEU A 109 9.46 12.42 2.01
C LEU A 109 10.22 13.51 2.77
N ILE A 110 9.96 13.69 4.06
CA ILE A 110 10.68 14.64 4.90
C ILE A 110 12.18 14.29 4.94
N LEU A 111 12.50 13.01 5.18
CA LEU A 111 13.87 12.53 5.19
C LEU A 111 14.56 12.68 3.82
N ASP A 112 13.83 12.53 2.70
CA ASP A 112 14.34 12.79 1.34
C ASP A 112 14.71 14.26 1.16
N TYR A 113 13.88 15.19 1.64
CA TYR A 113 14.19 16.64 1.62
C TYR A 113 15.43 16.95 2.47
N LEU A 114 15.49 16.40 3.70
CA LEU A 114 16.63 16.62 4.60
C LEU A 114 17.93 16.06 4.02
N ASN A 115 17.89 14.86 3.44
CA ASN A 115 19.06 14.25 2.81
C ASN A 115 19.57 15.04 1.60
N LYS A 116 18.73 15.84 0.97
CA LYS A 116 19.07 16.73 -0.15
C LYS A 116 19.43 18.14 0.30
N ASN A 117 19.58 18.39 1.59
CA ASN A 117 19.79 19.71 2.19
C ASN A 117 18.67 20.73 1.85
N GLN A 118 17.47 20.24 1.59
CA GLN A 118 16.29 21.05 1.26
C GLN A 118 15.48 21.36 2.52
N MET A 119 16.08 22.05 3.48
CA MET A 119 15.49 22.31 4.81
C MET A 119 14.18 23.11 4.72
N GLU A 120 14.11 24.09 3.80
CA GLU A 120 12.90 24.90 3.60
C GLU A 120 11.74 24.04 3.14
N GLN A 121 11.96 23.21 2.12
CA GLN A 121 10.93 22.32 1.58
C GLN A 121 10.48 21.28 2.63
N ALA A 122 11.42 20.77 3.43
CA ALA A 122 11.09 19.86 4.54
C ALA A 122 10.19 20.55 5.57
N TYR A 123 10.51 21.79 5.94
CA TYR A 123 9.73 22.58 6.89
C TYR A 123 8.34 22.93 6.35
N GLU A 124 8.26 23.46 5.12
CA GLU A 124 6.99 23.76 4.46
C GLU A 124 6.11 22.51 4.34
N TYR A 125 6.71 21.35 4.02
CA TYR A 125 5.99 20.10 3.96
C TYR A 125 5.39 19.73 5.32
N LEU A 126 6.17 19.84 6.41
CA LEU A 126 5.73 19.55 7.78
C LEU A 126 4.61 20.44 8.28
N ILE A 127 4.70 21.78 8.04
CA ILE A 127 3.67 22.70 8.51
C ILE A 127 2.35 22.57 7.75
N ASN A 128 2.40 22.09 6.48
CA ASN A 128 1.22 21.85 5.66
C ASN A 128 0.65 20.46 5.84
N LEU A 129 1.29 19.62 6.65
CA LEU A 129 0.84 18.26 6.89
C LEU A 129 -0.39 18.30 7.82
N ASN A 130 -1.55 17.99 7.27
CA ASN A 130 -2.77 17.87 8.05
C ASN A 130 -2.73 16.56 8.88
N ASN A 131 -3.48 16.56 9.99
CA ASN A 131 -3.56 15.39 10.85
C ASN A 131 -3.88 14.12 10.07
N PHE A 132 -3.10 13.06 10.34
CA PHE A 132 -3.35 11.74 9.77
C PHE A 132 -4.52 11.09 10.50
N GLU A 133 -5.38 10.40 9.77
CA GLU A 133 -6.49 9.64 10.36
C GLU A 133 -6.01 8.46 11.24
N GLU A 134 -4.77 7.97 11.00
CA GLU A 134 -4.19 6.78 11.67
C GLU A 134 -2.91 7.09 12.48
N SER A 135 -2.61 8.36 12.79
CA SER A 135 -1.41 8.68 13.58
C SER A 135 -1.63 8.38 15.06
N ASP A 136 -0.68 7.70 15.65
CA ASP A 136 -0.61 7.55 17.09
C ASP A 136 0.15 8.73 17.74
N ARG A 137 0.18 8.75 19.08
CA ARG A 137 0.90 9.82 19.81
C ARG A 137 2.39 9.83 19.53
N PHE A 138 2.96 8.69 19.20
CA PHE A 138 4.38 8.53 18.92
C PHE A 138 4.71 9.14 17.54
N ASP A 139 3.89 8.87 16.54
CA ASP A 139 4.03 9.46 15.20
C ASP A 139 4.00 10.99 15.25
N LEU A 140 3.04 11.54 16.00
CA LEU A 140 2.92 12.99 16.20
C LEU A 140 4.14 13.56 16.91
N ALA A 141 4.66 12.90 17.96
CA ALA A 141 5.85 13.33 18.66
C ALA A 141 7.09 13.36 17.76
N ILE A 142 7.23 12.40 16.85
CA ILE A 142 8.33 12.38 15.86
C ILE A 142 8.20 13.58 14.93
N LEU A 143 7.02 13.85 14.39
CA LEU A 143 6.82 14.99 13.46
C LEU A 143 7.08 16.33 14.15
N GLU A 144 6.58 16.56 15.36
CA GLU A 144 6.85 17.77 16.11
C GLU A 144 8.35 17.93 16.44
N SER A 145 9.02 16.85 16.83
CA SER A 145 10.46 16.87 17.07
C SER A 145 11.25 17.20 15.80
N LEU A 146 10.86 16.66 14.65
CA LEU A 146 11.47 16.99 13.36
C LEU A 146 11.23 18.46 12.98
N LYS A 147 10.04 18.95 13.20
CA LYS A 147 9.68 20.36 12.94
C LYS A 147 10.52 21.31 13.77
N GLU A 148 10.66 21.05 15.07
CA GLU A 148 11.52 21.83 15.96
C GLU A 148 12.99 21.76 15.54
N TYR A 149 13.49 20.57 15.22
CA TYR A 149 14.85 20.38 14.75
C TYR A 149 15.15 21.16 13.48
N ILE A 150 14.27 21.09 12.48
CA ILE A 150 14.44 21.82 11.21
C ILE A 150 14.36 23.33 11.44
N TYR A 151 13.44 23.78 12.31
CA TYR A 151 13.34 25.19 12.66
C TYR A 151 14.61 25.71 13.33
N LEU A 152 15.19 24.97 14.28
CA LEU A 152 16.45 25.30 14.92
C LEU A 152 17.59 25.44 13.91
N PHE A 153 17.69 24.50 12.99
CA PHE A 153 18.71 24.52 11.95
C PHE A 153 18.54 25.72 11.00
N LYS A 154 17.29 26.04 10.63
CA LYS A 154 16.97 27.11 9.71
C LYS A 154 17.20 28.50 10.32
N GLU A 155 16.73 28.71 11.54
CA GLU A 155 16.71 30.03 12.17
C GLU A 155 17.87 30.27 13.16
N ASN A 156 18.68 29.23 13.39
CA ASN A 156 19.75 29.26 14.42
C ASN A 156 19.22 29.64 15.82
N LYS A 157 17.95 29.37 16.09
CA LYS A 157 17.22 29.71 17.32
C LYS A 157 16.66 28.49 17.98
N ILE A 158 16.70 28.42 19.30
CA ILE A 158 16.01 27.45 20.10
C ILE A 158 14.54 27.87 20.19
N LEU A 159 13.61 27.01 19.80
CA LEU A 159 12.20 27.20 20.06
C LEU A 159 11.99 27.21 21.59
N GLU A 160 11.61 28.34 22.18
CA GLU A 160 11.18 28.37 23.56
C GLU A 160 9.89 27.55 23.67
N ASN A 161 9.94 26.44 24.43
CA ASN A 161 8.76 25.68 24.77
C ASN A 161 7.77 26.58 25.53
N LYS A 162 6.65 26.85 24.90
CA LYS A 162 5.49 27.49 25.54
C LYS A 162 4.63 26.46 26.24
#